data_859c690881e14913a17a14e049a7d228
#
_entry.id   859c690881e14913a17a14e049a7d228
#
_cell.length_a   1.000
_cell.length_b   1.000
_cell.length_c   1.000
_cell.angle_alpha   90.00
_cell.angle_beta   90.00
_cell.angle_gamma   90.00
#
_symmetry.space_group_name_H-M   'P 1'
#
loop_
_entity.id
_entity.type
_entity.pdbx_description
1 polymer ?
#
loop_
_entity_poly.entity_id
_entity_poly.type
_entity_poly.pdbx_seq_one_letter_code
_entity_poly.pdbx_strand_id
1 'polypeptide(L)'
;NVAKTSTQSGPNKALIIAEKPSVAADIARALGGFTKHEDYFESDEFVVSSAVGHLLEIAAPDAYEVKRGKWSFANLPVIPPHFDLRPIAKTEARLKVLQKLIKRKDINRLINACDAGREGELIFRLIAQHTKAPQKIERLWLQSMTPQAIRDGFTKLRSDEELHNLANAARCRSESDWLVGINGTRAMTAFNSKSGGFFLTTVGRVQTPTLSIVVEREELIRKFISRDYWEVTAEFICAAGIYQGKWFDPKFKKESKDTAADPEKKDNRLWSEAAAASIVAACHDKSGKVTEESKP
;
A
#
# COMPACT_ATOMS: atom_id res chain seq x y z
N ASN A 1 -22.23 -4.16 -61.70
CA ASN A 1 -21.12 -4.27 -60.75
C ASN A 1 -21.52 -3.66 -59.41
N VAL A 2 -22.09 -4.49 -58.53
CA VAL A 2 -22.39 -4.10 -57.15
C VAL A 2 -21.19 -4.48 -56.32
N ALA A 3 -20.53 -3.45 -55.75
CA ALA A 3 -19.42 -3.65 -54.84
C ALA A 3 -19.92 -4.36 -53.57
N LYS A 4 -19.40 -5.54 -53.28
CA LYS A 4 -19.59 -6.25 -52.04
C LYS A 4 -18.78 -5.53 -50.97
N THR A 5 -19.41 -4.69 -50.18
CA THR A 5 -18.88 -4.21 -48.88
C THR A 5 -19.06 -5.33 -47.86
N SER A 6 -18.08 -6.18 -47.72
CA SER A 6 -18.02 -7.16 -46.65
C SER A 6 -17.35 -6.53 -45.41
N THR A 7 -18.11 -5.77 -44.64
CA THR A 7 -17.75 -5.49 -43.23
C THR A 7 -18.18 -6.68 -42.39
N GLN A 8 -17.39 -7.73 -42.38
CA GLN A 8 -17.43 -8.68 -41.27
C GLN A 8 -16.71 -8.02 -40.06
N SER A 9 -17.45 -7.28 -39.24
CA SER A 9 -17.07 -7.03 -37.88
C SER A 9 -17.19 -8.35 -37.14
N GLY A 10 -16.06 -9.02 -36.90
CA GLY A 10 -16.02 -10.15 -35.96
C GLY A 10 -16.55 -9.74 -34.61
N PRO A 11 -16.94 -10.64 -33.70
CA PRO A 11 -17.51 -10.32 -32.43
C PRO A 11 -16.56 -9.36 -31.64
N ASN A 12 -17.09 -8.21 -31.24
CA ASN A 12 -16.37 -7.22 -30.48
C ASN A 12 -16.22 -7.70 -29.01
N LYS A 13 -15.05 -8.21 -28.64
CA LYS A 13 -14.76 -8.71 -27.31
C LYS A 13 -14.07 -7.66 -26.44
N ALA A 14 -14.25 -7.76 -25.13
CA ALA A 14 -13.45 -7.03 -24.15
C ALA A 14 -12.36 -7.94 -23.59
N LEU A 15 -11.13 -7.41 -23.49
CA LEU A 15 -10.05 -8.06 -22.75
C LEU A 15 -10.03 -7.56 -21.30
N ILE A 16 -10.26 -8.46 -20.38
CA ILE A 16 -10.17 -8.23 -18.93
C ILE A 16 -8.77 -8.61 -18.48
N ILE A 17 -8.06 -7.67 -17.85
CA ILE A 17 -6.72 -7.89 -17.32
C ILE A 17 -6.76 -7.80 -15.80
N ALA A 18 -6.61 -8.94 -15.13
CA ALA A 18 -6.48 -9.03 -13.68
C ALA A 18 -5.02 -8.89 -13.24
N GLU A 19 -4.77 -8.65 -11.95
CA GLU A 19 -3.41 -8.57 -11.42
C GLU A 19 -2.76 -9.94 -11.29
N LYS A 20 -3.56 -10.97 -10.94
CA LYS A 20 -3.09 -12.34 -10.62
C LYS A 20 -3.89 -13.39 -11.38
N PRO A 21 -3.29 -14.54 -11.72
CA PRO A 21 -4.00 -15.64 -12.39
C PRO A 21 -5.21 -16.16 -11.60
N SER A 22 -5.15 -16.21 -10.28
CA SER A 22 -6.27 -16.63 -9.43
C SER A 22 -7.48 -15.70 -9.60
N VAL A 23 -7.24 -14.38 -9.62
CA VAL A 23 -8.30 -13.37 -9.81
C VAL A 23 -8.94 -13.53 -11.21
N ALA A 24 -8.13 -13.76 -12.25
CA ALA A 24 -8.66 -14.04 -13.60
C ALA A 24 -9.56 -15.28 -13.62
N ALA A 25 -9.15 -16.35 -12.92
CA ALA A 25 -9.96 -17.58 -12.80
C ALA A 25 -11.26 -17.35 -12.02
N ASP A 26 -11.23 -16.54 -10.95
CA ASP A 26 -12.42 -16.21 -10.19
C ASP A 26 -13.41 -15.37 -11.00
N ILE A 27 -12.92 -14.41 -11.78
CA ILE A 27 -13.75 -13.62 -12.71
C ILE A 27 -14.40 -14.54 -13.77
N ALA A 28 -13.61 -15.40 -14.41
CA ALA A 28 -14.13 -16.32 -15.42
C ALA A 28 -15.20 -17.29 -14.83
N ARG A 29 -14.98 -17.77 -13.62
CA ARG A 29 -15.93 -18.62 -12.91
C ARG A 29 -17.21 -17.88 -12.54
N ALA A 30 -17.10 -16.62 -12.05
CA ALA A 30 -18.25 -15.82 -11.64
C ALA A 30 -19.14 -15.42 -12.79
N LEU A 31 -18.57 -15.10 -13.96
CA LEU A 31 -19.32 -14.75 -15.17
C LEU A 31 -19.86 -15.98 -15.90
N GLY A 32 -19.13 -17.11 -15.87
CA GLY A 32 -19.51 -18.35 -16.55
C GLY A 32 -19.30 -18.32 -18.07
N GLY A 33 -19.47 -19.47 -18.73
CA GLY A 33 -19.43 -19.56 -20.19
C GLY A 33 -18.05 -19.45 -20.83
N PHE A 34 -16.97 -19.64 -20.07
CA PHE A 34 -15.61 -19.53 -20.58
C PHE A 34 -14.99 -20.88 -20.93
N THR A 35 -14.27 -20.90 -22.03
CA THR A 35 -13.31 -21.97 -22.38
C THR A 35 -11.94 -21.57 -21.84
N LYS A 36 -11.29 -22.50 -21.13
CA LYS A 36 -9.94 -22.30 -20.58
C LYS A 36 -8.90 -22.60 -21.65
N HIS A 37 -7.99 -21.68 -21.87
CA HIS A 37 -6.75 -21.84 -22.64
C HIS A 37 -5.54 -21.83 -21.69
N GLU A 38 -4.35 -22.01 -22.22
CA GLU A 38 -3.11 -22.03 -21.44
C GLU A 38 -2.91 -20.74 -20.63
N ASP A 39 -3.09 -19.59 -21.27
CA ASP A 39 -2.76 -18.27 -20.74
C ASP A 39 -3.97 -17.37 -20.46
N TYR A 40 -5.17 -17.78 -20.83
CA TYR A 40 -6.38 -16.97 -20.72
C TYR A 40 -7.66 -17.82 -20.73
N PHE A 41 -8.76 -17.20 -20.41
CA PHE A 41 -10.11 -17.75 -20.56
C PHE A 41 -10.85 -16.96 -21.65
N GLU A 42 -11.68 -17.61 -22.45
CA GLU A 42 -12.39 -16.97 -23.54
C GLU A 42 -13.85 -17.39 -23.60
N SER A 43 -14.73 -16.39 -23.76
CA SER A 43 -16.15 -16.56 -24.06
C SER A 43 -16.51 -15.79 -25.35
N ASP A 44 -17.78 -15.73 -25.69
CA ASP A 44 -18.24 -14.97 -26.85
C ASP A 44 -18.00 -13.46 -26.71
N GLU A 45 -18.09 -12.91 -25.48
CA GLU A 45 -18.00 -11.48 -25.22
C GLU A 45 -16.67 -11.04 -24.58
N PHE A 46 -15.97 -11.97 -23.90
CA PHE A 46 -14.82 -11.63 -23.09
C PHE A 46 -13.63 -12.55 -23.32
N VAL A 47 -12.44 -11.97 -23.20
CA VAL A 47 -11.19 -12.68 -22.97
C VAL A 47 -10.68 -12.24 -21.60
N VAL A 48 -10.39 -13.19 -20.71
CA VAL A 48 -9.88 -12.89 -19.35
C VAL A 48 -8.46 -13.42 -19.23
N SER A 49 -7.54 -12.55 -18.89
CA SER A 49 -6.14 -12.89 -18.63
C SER A 49 -5.62 -12.10 -17.43
N SER A 50 -4.37 -12.31 -17.06
CA SER A 50 -3.80 -11.62 -15.91
C SER A 50 -2.36 -11.20 -16.14
N ALA A 51 -1.92 -10.19 -15.40
CA ALA A 51 -0.52 -10.03 -15.06
C ALA A 51 -0.08 -11.11 -14.03
N VAL A 52 1.11 -10.97 -13.50
CA VAL A 52 1.65 -11.71 -12.32
C VAL A 52 2.32 -10.70 -11.37
N GLY A 53 1.63 -9.59 -11.10
CA GLY A 53 2.19 -8.39 -10.51
C GLY A 53 2.81 -7.49 -11.57
N HIS A 54 3.87 -6.76 -11.24
CA HIS A 54 4.54 -5.87 -12.18
C HIS A 54 5.22 -6.64 -13.32
N LEU A 55 4.96 -6.20 -14.55
CA LEU A 55 5.59 -6.73 -15.77
C LEU A 55 6.60 -5.75 -16.38
N LEU A 56 6.53 -4.51 -15.95
CA LEU A 56 7.34 -3.40 -16.41
C LEU A 56 7.91 -2.64 -15.22
N GLU A 57 9.10 -2.11 -15.40
CA GLU A 57 9.79 -1.24 -14.45
C GLU A 57 10.36 -0.02 -15.15
N ILE A 58 10.63 1.05 -14.40
CA ILE A 58 11.34 2.21 -14.94
C ILE A 58 12.79 1.80 -15.21
N ALA A 59 13.30 2.17 -16.38
CA ALA A 59 14.64 1.83 -16.81
C ALA A 59 15.70 2.31 -15.80
N ALA A 60 16.78 1.54 -15.65
CA ALA A 60 17.89 1.93 -14.79
C ALA A 60 18.62 3.16 -15.37
N PRO A 61 19.35 3.94 -14.55
CA PRO A 61 20.07 5.13 -14.99
C PRO A 61 21.05 4.89 -16.14
N ASP A 62 21.56 3.68 -16.27
CA ASP A 62 22.49 3.31 -17.35
C ASP A 62 21.84 3.29 -18.74
N ALA A 63 20.52 3.27 -18.81
CA ALA A 63 19.75 3.41 -20.07
C ALA A 63 19.68 4.87 -20.54
N TYR A 64 19.90 5.82 -19.63
CA TYR A 64 20.03 7.24 -19.94
C TYR A 64 21.51 7.57 -20.09
N GLU A 65 21.88 8.56 -20.90
CA GLU A 65 23.28 9.00 -21.09
C GLU A 65 23.88 9.68 -19.82
N VAL A 66 23.57 9.14 -18.66
CA VAL A 66 24.14 9.59 -17.40
C VAL A 66 25.49 8.92 -17.22
N LYS A 67 26.51 9.72 -16.92
CA LYS A 67 27.91 9.31 -16.77
C LYS A 67 28.05 7.95 -16.13
N ARG A 68 28.47 6.95 -16.91
CA ARG A 68 28.83 5.63 -16.43
C ARG A 68 30.06 5.77 -15.53
N GLY A 69 30.08 5.14 -14.40
CA GLY A 69 31.25 5.14 -13.55
C GLY A 69 30.95 4.97 -12.07
N LYS A 70 31.99 5.20 -11.28
CA LYS A 70 31.93 5.11 -9.82
C LYS A 70 30.83 6.04 -9.28
N TRP A 71 30.00 5.56 -8.38
CA TRP A 71 29.02 6.37 -7.70
C TRP A 71 29.72 7.46 -6.89
N SER A 72 29.51 8.70 -7.25
CA SER A 72 30.12 9.86 -6.61
C SER A 72 29.14 11.01 -6.57
N PHE A 73 29.34 11.94 -5.63
CA PHE A 73 28.49 13.13 -5.51
C PHE A 73 28.50 14.01 -6.77
N ALA A 74 29.61 14.02 -7.52
CA ALA A 74 29.74 14.79 -8.76
C ALA A 74 28.77 14.33 -9.86
N ASN A 75 28.23 13.10 -9.76
CA ASN A 75 27.32 12.52 -10.72
C ASN A 75 25.85 12.53 -10.23
N LEU A 76 25.55 13.27 -9.17
CA LEU A 76 24.23 13.39 -8.58
C LEU A 76 23.72 14.84 -8.67
N PRO A 77 22.40 15.04 -8.75
CA PRO A 77 21.36 14.01 -8.86
C PRO A 77 21.26 13.43 -10.27
N VAL A 78 20.81 12.17 -10.37
CA VAL A 78 20.37 11.57 -11.63
C VAL A 78 18.92 11.91 -11.82
N ILE A 79 18.63 12.74 -12.81
CA ILE A 79 17.26 13.13 -13.19
C ILE A 79 17.11 12.78 -14.67
N PRO A 80 16.28 11.75 -15.01
CA PRO A 80 16.10 11.38 -16.40
C PRO A 80 15.20 12.41 -17.11
N PRO A 81 15.41 12.66 -18.40
CA PRO A 81 14.55 13.57 -19.17
C PRO A 81 13.12 13.02 -19.30
N HIS A 82 12.95 11.71 -19.23
CA HIS A 82 11.70 10.98 -19.24
C HIS A 82 11.91 9.62 -18.57
N PHE A 83 10.82 9.00 -18.08
CA PHE A 83 10.87 7.71 -17.44
C PHE A 83 10.51 6.60 -18.43
N ASP A 84 11.54 6.01 -19.06
CA ASP A 84 11.37 4.90 -19.97
C ASP A 84 11.01 3.62 -19.23
N LEU A 85 10.17 2.79 -19.87
CA LEU A 85 9.74 1.51 -19.33
C LEU A 85 10.52 0.38 -20.00
N ARG A 86 10.96 -0.58 -19.20
CA ARG A 86 11.52 -1.84 -19.69
C ARG A 86 10.79 -3.05 -19.11
N PRO A 87 10.70 -4.15 -19.88
CA PRO A 87 10.18 -5.42 -19.38
C PRO A 87 11.04 -5.94 -18.22
N ILE A 88 10.38 -6.50 -17.22
CA ILE A 88 11.03 -7.26 -16.15
C ILE A 88 11.34 -8.65 -16.69
N ALA A 89 12.62 -9.04 -16.73
CA ALA A 89 13.08 -10.26 -17.37
C ALA A 89 12.34 -11.53 -16.92
N LYS A 90 12.05 -11.65 -15.63
CA LYS A 90 11.33 -12.80 -15.05
C LYS A 90 9.89 -12.93 -15.53
N THR A 91 9.25 -11.84 -15.93
CA THR A 91 7.83 -11.79 -16.30
C THR A 91 7.60 -11.41 -17.78
N GLU A 92 8.67 -11.31 -18.57
CA GLU A 92 8.62 -10.89 -19.97
C GLU A 92 7.74 -11.82 -20.83
N ALA A 93 7.79 -13.13 -20.58
CA ALA A 93 6.93 -14.09 -21.29
C ALA A 93 5.43 -13.75 -21.07
N ARG A 94 5.05 -13.38 -19.85
CA ARG A 94 3.68 -12.99 -19.54
C ARG A 94 3.28 -11.67 -20.20
N LEU A 95 4.19 -10.71 -20.25
CA LEU A 95 3.98 -9.46 -20.98
C LEU A 95 3.72 -9.73 -22.46
N LYS A 96 4.50 -10.62 -23.10
CA LYS A 96 4.30 -11.02 -24.50
C LYS A 96 2.93 -11.63 -24.75
N VAL A 97 2.41 -12.43 -23.83
CA VAL A 97 1.04 -12.98 -23.92
C VAL A 97 0.02 -11.84 -23.93
N LEU A 98 0.08 -10.93 -22.96
CA LEU A 98 -0.85 -9.80 -22.90
C LEU A 98 -0.74 -8.90 -24.14
N GLN A 99 0.47 -8.66 -24.65
CA GLN A 99 0.67 -7.92 -25.91
C GLN A 99 -0.02 -8.59 -27.10
N LYS A 100 0.06 -9.91 -27.21
CA LYS A 100 -0.64 -10.68 -28.27
C LYS A 100 -2.16 -10.54 -28.14
N LEU A 101 -2.69 -10.67 -26.92
CA LEU A 101 -4.12 -10.55 -26.65
C LEU A 101 -4.64 -9.14 -26.94
N ILE A 102 -3.93 -8.09 -26.49
CA ILE A 102 -4.31 -6.69 -26.75
C ILE A 102 -4.33 -6.38 -28.26
N LYS A 103 -3.43 -6.97 -29.04
CA LYS A 103 -3.33 -6.75 -30.49
C LYS A 103 -4.33 -7.59 -31.34
N ARG A 104 -5.15 -8.41 -30.72
CA ARG A 104 -6.20 -9.17 -31.43
C ARG A 104 -7.19 -8.21 -32.09
N LYS A 105 -7.59 -8.49 -33.32
CA LYS A 105 -8.51 -7.63 -34.10
C LYS A 105 -9.94 -7.62 -33.55
N ASP A 106 -10.32 -8.64 -32.80
CA ASP A 106 -11.63 -8.79 -32.18
C ASP A 106 -11.70 -8.14 -30.77
N ILE A 107 -10.56 -7.62 -30.23
CA ILE A 107 -10.53 -6.90 -28.96
C ILE A 107 -10.67 -5.40 -29.22
N ASN A 108 -11.80 -4.83 -28.83
CA ASN A 108 -12.10 -3.42 -29.04
C ASN A 108 -12.10 -2.58 -27.75
N ARG A 109 -12.08 -3.21 -26.59
CA ARG A 109 -11.99 -2.53 -25.29
C ARG A 109 -11.17 -3.32 -24.28
N LEU A 110 -10.59 -2.62 -23.32
CA LEU A 110 -9.83 -3.20 -22.23
C LEU A 110 -10.55 -2.92 -20.90
N ILE A 111 -10.63 -3.91 -20.04
CA ILE A 111 -11.17 -3.77 -18.69
C ILE A 111 -10.05 -4.02 -17.70
N ASN A 112 -9.67 -2.98 -16.97
CA ASN A 112 -8.74 -3.08 -15.88
C ASN A 112 -9.43 -3.73 -14.68
N ALA A 113 -9.08 -4.98 -14.37
CA ALA A 113 -9.55 -5.76 -13.23
C ALA A 113 -8.42 -6.06 -12.21
N CYS A 114 -7.35 -5.27 -12.24
CA CYS A 114 -6.32 -5.32 -11.20
C CYS A 114 -6.88 -4.83 -9.85
N ASP A 115 -6.15 -5.07 -8.76
CA ASP A 115 -6.58 -4.72 -7.41
C ASP A 115 -7.04 -3.25 -7.30
N ALA A 116 -8.08 -3.00 -6.49
CA ALA A 116 -8.67 -1.67 -6.32
C ALA A 116 -7.73 -0.75 -5.51
N GLY A 117 -6.85 -0.06 -6.21
CA GLY A 117 -5.86 0.81 -5.58
C GLY A 117 -4.83 1.35 -6.57
N ARG A 118 -3.88 2.13 -6.04
CA ARG A 118 -2.81 2.75 -6.84
C ARG A 118 -1.94 1.72 -7.55
N GLU A 119 -1.59 0.62 -6.89
CA GLU A 119 -0.70 -0.40 -7.47
C GLU A 119 -1.36 -1.13 -8.64
N GLY A 120 -2.62 -1.58 -8.47
CA GLY A 120 -3.34 -2.24 -9.57
C GLY A 120 -3.60 -1.28 -10.74
N GLU A 121 -3.84 0.01 -10.46
CA GLU A 121 -3.95 1.01 -11.52
C GLU A 121 -2.61 1.18 -12.26
N LEU A 122 -1.50 1.26 -11.53
CA LEU A 122 -0.16 1.39 -12.10
C LEU A 122 0.19 0.21 -13.01
N ILE A 123 0.00 -1.03 -12.54
CA ILE A 123 0.31 -2.26 -13.31
C ILE A 123 -0.40 -2.22 -14.65
N PHE A 124 -1.71 -1.97 -14.65
CA PHE A 124 -2.49 -1.92 -15.88
C PHE A 124 -2.05 -0.78 -16.81
N ARG A 125 -1.85 0.44 -16.27
CA ARG A 125 -1.46 1.61 -17.07
C ARG A 125 -0.12 1.44 -17.74
N LEU A 126 0.86 0.84 -17.06
CA LEU A 126 2.17 0.57 -17.64
C LEU A 126 2.04 -0.42 -18.80
N ILE A 127 1.20 -1.46 -18.68
CA ILE A 127 0.94 -2.42 -19.76
C ILE A 127 0.29 -1.73 -20.97
N ALA A 128 -0.77 -0.93 -20.73
CA ALA A 128 -1.48 -0.21 -21.79
C ALA A 128 -0.56 0.79 -22.49
N GLN A 129 0.27 1.53 -21.75
CA GLN A 129 1.25 2.48 -22.29
C GLN A 129 2.32 1.77 -23.12
N HIS A 130 2.92 0.71 -22.60
CA HIS A 130 3.97 -0.04 -23.28
C HIS A 130 3.48 -0.71 -24.57
N THR A 131 2.25 -1.19 -24.56
CA THR A 131 1.64 -1.83 -25.76
C THR A 131 1.06 -0.81 -26.74
N LYS A 132 1.00 0.48 -26.35
CA LYS A 132 0.32 1.56 -27.10
C LYS A 132 -1.12 1.15 -27.44
N ALA A 133 -1.82 0.60 -26.46
CA ALA A 133 -3.18 0.08 -26.63
C ALA A 133 -4.15 1.19 -27.10
N PRO A 134 -4.79 1.07 -28.27
CA PRO A 134 -5.71 2.09 -28.79
C PRO A 134 -7.14 1.92 -28.28
N GLN A 135 -7.44 0.82 -27.58
CA GLN A 135 -8.79 0.46 -27.18
C GLN A 135 -9.30 1.38 -26.05
N LYS A 136 -10.62 1.54 -25.99
CA LYS A 136 -11.30 2.16 -24.86
C LYS A 136 -10.98 1.37 -23.59
N ILE A 137 -10.65 2.10 -22.51
CA ILE A 137 -10.36 1.52 -21.21
C ILE A 137 -11.56 1.72 -20.29
N GLU A 138 -11.91 0.67 -19.54
CA GLU A 138 -12.91 0.68 -18.48
C GLU A 138 -12.32 0.03 -17.22
N ARG A 139 -12.86 0.35 -16.06
CA ARG A 139 -12.33 -0.13 -14.78
C ARG A 139 -13.37 -0.95 -14.03
N LEU A 140 -13.05 -2.18 -13.74
CA LEU A 140 -13.74 -3.02 -12.78
C LEU A 140 -13.17 -2.74 -11.37
N TRP A 141 -13.98 -2.13 -10.51
CA TRP A 141 -13.57 -1.77 -9.16
C TRP A 141 -14.19 -2.72 -8.15
N LEU A 142 -13.41 -3.70 -7.66
CA LEU A 142 -13.88 -4.72 -6.73
C LEU A 142 -13.30 -4.49 -5.34
N GLN A 143 -14.16 -4.53 -4.32
CA GLN A 143 -13.78 -4.56 -2.91
C GLN A 143 -14.02 -5.95 -2.28
N SER A 144 -14.65 -6.85 -3.02
CA SER A 144 -14.93 -8.23 -2.63
C SER A 144 -14.84 -9.14 -3.85
N MET A 145 -14.35 -10.35 -3.66
CA MET A 145 -14.16 -11.37 -4.69
C MET A 145 -15.27 -12.43 -4.71
N THR A 146 -16.40 -12.18 -4.03
CA THR A 146 -17.55 -13.10 -4.14
C THR A 146 -18.11 -13.09 -5.56
N PRO A 147 -18.65 -14.23 -6.06
CA PRO A 147 -19.22 -14.29 -7.41
C PRO A 147 -20.29 -13.21 -7.67
N GLN A 148 -21.09 -12.90 -6.65
CA GLN A 148 -22.10 -11.85 -6.78
C GLN A 148 -21.48 -10.46 -6.90
N ALA A 149 -20.47 -10.12 -6.06
CA ALA A 149 -19.77 -8.83 -6.14
C ALA A 149 -19.07 -8.64 -7.49
N ILE A 150 -18.52 -9.70 -8.07
CA ILE A 150 -17.92 -9.66 -9.41
C ILE A 150 -18.99 -9.34 -10.46
N ARG A 151 -20.11 -10.06 -10.48
CA ARG A 151 -21.22 -9.79 -11.43
C ARG A 151 -21.76 -8.36 -11.30
N ASP A 152 -21.99 -7.92 -10.06
CA ASP A 152 -22.48 -6.57 -9.80
C ASP A 152 -21.46 -5.49 -10.23
N GLY A 153 -20.16 -5.79 -10.08
CA GLY A 153 -19.09 -4.92 -10.56
C GLY A 153 -19.10 -4.71 -12.08
N PHE A 154 -19.41 -5.75 -12.84
CA PHE A 154 -19.50 -5.65 -14.30
C PHE A 154 -20.70 -4.81 -14.78
N THR A 155 -21.75 -4.67 -13.96
CA THR A 155 -22.87 -3.75 -14.27
C THR A 155 -22.54 -2.30 -13.93
N LYS A 156 -21.41 -2.02 -13.26
CA LYS A 156 -21.01 -0.70 -12.74
C LYS A 156 -19.55 -0.39 -13.08
N LEU A 157 -19.14 -0.71 -14.33
CA LEU A 157 -17.80 -0.34 -14.78
C LEU A 157 -17.60 1.17 -14.74
N ARG A 158 -16.47 1.60 -14.25
CA ARG A 158 -16.09 3.02 -14.21
C ARG A 158 -15.41 3.43 -15.51
N SER A 159 -15.55 4.68 -15.87
CA SER A 159 -14.86 5.21 -17.04
C SER A 159 -13.37 5.45 -16.76
N ASP A 160 -12.58 5.58 -17.84
CA ASP A 160 -11.16 5.90 -17.73
C ASP A 160 -10.91 7.25 -17.08
N GLU A 161 -11.75 8.24 -17.41
CA GLU A 161 -11.66 9.62 -16.89
C GLU A 161 -11.78 9.68 -15.37
N GLU A 162 -12.67 8.88 -14.79
CA GLU A 162 -12.83 8.81 -13.32
C GLU A 162 -11.55 8.36 -12.59
N LEU A 163 -10.67 7.63 -13.29
CA LEU A 163 -9.46 7.05 -12.73
C LEU A 163 -8.19 7.83 -13.06
N HIS A 164 -8.25 8.88 -13.87
CA HIS A 164 -7.07 9.66 -14.28
C HIS A 164 -6.26 10.20 -13.09
N ASN A 165 -6.94 10.74 -12.07
CA ASN A 165 -6.24 11.25 -10.89
C ASN A 165 -5.55 10.14 -10.09
N LEU A 166 -6.18 8.97 -9.98
CA LEU A 166 -5.56 7.81 -9.34
C LEU A 166 -4.37 7.30 -10.14
N ALA A 167 -4.49 7.22 -11.46
CA ALA A 167 -3.40 6.82 -12.36
C ALA A 167 -2.21 7.78 -12.28
N ASN A 168 -2.45 9.09 -12.26
CA ASN A 168 -1.42 10.10 -12.09
C ASN A 168 -0.75 10.01 -10.72
N ALA A 169 -1.51 9.82 -9.65
CA ALA A 169 -0.96 9.63 -8.31
C ALA A 169 -0.09 8.36 -8.21
N ALA A 170 -0.51 7.28 -8.86
CA ALA A 170 0.26 6.03 -8.92
C ALA A 170 1.58 6.20 -9.67
N ARG A 171 1.53 6.89 -10.84
CA ARG A 171 2.72 7.20 -11.62
C ARG A 171 3.67 8.12 -10.88
N CYS A 172 3.21 9.24 -10.34
CA CYS A 172 4.03 10.16 -9.56
C CYS A 172 4.69 9.47 -8.37
N ARG A 173 3.99 8.55 -7.70
CA ARG A 173 4.57 7.75 -6.63
C ARG A 173 5.71 6.89 -7.15
N SER A 174 5.52 6.14 -8.23
CA SER A 174 6.53 5.26 -8.82
C SER A 174 7.77 6.05 -9.26
N GLU A 175 7.59 7.17 -9.94
CA GLU A 175 8.67 8.06 -10.39
C GLU A 175 9.43 8.67 -9.19
N SER A 176 8.71 9.08 -8.14
CA SER A 176 9.32 9.59 -6.90
C SER A 176 10.11 8.51 -6.16
N ASP A 177 9.60 7.28 -6.10
CA ASP A 177 10.28 6.15 -5.47
C ASP A 177 11.58 5.84 -6.24
N TRP A 178 11.56 5.91 -7.57
CA TRP A 178 12.74 5.76 -8.40
C TRP A 178 13.77 6.88 -8.15
N LEU A 179 13.35 8.16 -8.20
CA LEU A 179 14.23 9.31 -8.00
C LEU A 179 14.92 9.28 -6.64
N VAL A 180 14.14 9.08 -5.56
CA VAL A 180 14.68 9.03 -4.21
C VAL A 180 15.53 7.79 -4.01
N GLY A 181 15.07 6.63 -4.47
CA GLY A 181 15.78 5.36 -4.33
C GLY A 181 17.14 5.38 -5.01
N ILE A 182 17.21 5.80 -6.26
CA ILE A 182 18.46 5.83 -7.03
C ILE A 182 19.43 6.87 -6.46
N ASN A 183 18.97 8.10 -6.29
CA ASN A 183 19.86 9.18 -5.85
C ASN A 183 20.29 9.02 -4.40
N GLY A 184 19.36 8.66 -3.51
CA GLY A 184 19.66 8.43 -2.10
C GLY A 184 20.61 7.25 -1.90
N THR A 185 20.36 6.13 -2.57
CA THR A 185 21.24 4.95 -2.50
C THR A 185 22.65 5.26 -3.00
N ARG A 186 22.78 5.94 -4.15
CA ARG A 186 24.08 6.32 -4.69
C ARG A 186 24.82 7.31 -3.78
N ALA A 187 24.12 8.32 -3.25
CA ALA A 187 24.70 9.29 -2.33
C ALA A 187 25.21 8.64 -1.04
N MET A 188 24.38 7.83 -0.40
CA MET A 188 24.75 7.16 0.86
C MET A 188 25.84 6.12 0.65
N THR A 189 25.82 5.38 -0.44
CA THR A 189 26.89 4.44 -0.79
C THR A 189 28.20 5.16 -1.03
N ALA A 190 28.19 6.29 -1.78
CA ALA A 190 29.36 7.11 -1.99
C ALA A 190 29.90 7.71 -0.68
N PHE A 191 29.01 8.16 0.20
CA PHE A 191 29.37 8.68 1.52
C PHE A 191 30.07 7.61 2.38
N ASN A 192 29.49 6.45 2.50
CA ASN A 192 30.01 5.35 3.33
C ASN A 192 31.28 4.70 2.74
N SER A 193 31.54 4.90 1.44
CA SER A 193 32.70 4.33 0.74
C SER A 193 33.88 5.30 0.61
N LYS A 194 33.85 6.46 1.26
CA LYS A 194 34.91 7.50 1.17
C LYS A 194 36.28 7.00 1.61
N SER A 195 36.32 6.15 2.62
CA SER A 195 37.58 5.59 3.19
C SER A 195 38.09 4.36 2.46
N GLY A 196 37.51 4.00 1.32
CA GLY A 196 37.79 2.80 0.54
C GLY A 196 36.71 1.74 0.68
N GLY A 197 36.74 0.72 -0.22
CA GLY A 197 35.72 -0.32 -0.30
C GLY A 197 34.46 0.13 -1.05
N PHE A 198 33.45 -0.75 -1.05
CA PHE A 198 32.12 -0.47 -1.59
C PHE A 198 31.07 -0.95 -0.58
N PHE A 199 30.43 0.00 0.09
CA PHE A 199 29.44 -0.27 1.13
C PHE A 199 28.07 0.16 0.63
N LEU A 200 27.36 -0.76 -0.03
CA LEU A 200 26.03 -0.51 -0.55
C LEU A 200 25.07 -0.11 0.60
N THR A 201 24.60 1.11 0.55
CA THR A 201 23.66 1.67 1.53
C THR A 201 22.38 2.07 0.82
N THR A 202 21.38 1.20 0.89
CA THR A 202 20.10 1.40 0.22
C THR A 202 19.25 2.45 0.93
N VAL A 203 18.60 3.31 0.14
CA VAL A 203 17.65 4.33 0.60
C VAL A 203 16.35 4.18 -0.16
N GLY A 204 15.23 4.28 0.55
CA GLY A 204 13.90 4.24 -0.06
C GLY A 204 12.89 5.03 0.76
N ARG A 205 11.86 5.57 0.10
CA ARG A 205 10.82 6.39 0.73
C ARG A 205 9.95 5.65 1.75
N VAL A 206 9.87 4.34 1.67
CA VAL A 206 9.16 3.48 2.63
C VAL A 206 10.16 2.73 3.51
N GLN A 207 11.13 2.09 2.91
CA GLN A 207 12.11 1.23 3.58
C GLN A 207 12.88 1.99 4.67
N THR A 208 13.43 3.17 4.36
CA THR A 208 14.27 3.92 5.31
C THR A 208 13.48 4.45 6.51
N PRO A 209 12.31 5.10 6.34
CA PRO A 209 11.50 5.50 7.49
C PRO A 209 11.01 4.32 8.33
N THR A 210 10.66 3.20 7.70
CA THR A 210 10.25 1.99 8.45
C THR A 210 11.38 1.48 9.31
N LEU A 211 12.60 1.42 8.77
CA LEU A 211 13.79 1.03 9.54
C LEU A 211 14.06 2.01 10.69
N SER A 212 13.94 3.32 10.44
CA SER A 212 14.10 4.36 11.49
C SER A 212 13.16 4.13 12.67
N ILE A 213 11.87 3.89 12.40
CA ILE A 213 10.87 3.61 13.45
C ILE A 213 11.27 2.39 14.29
N VAL A 214 11.74 1.32 13.64
CA VAL A 214 12.17 0.09 14.34
C VAL A 214 13.42 0.36 15.18
N VAL A 215 14.41 1.08 14.64
CA VAL A 215 15.66 1.42 15.35
C VAL A 215 15.36 2.33 16.54
N GLU A 216 14.56 3.38 16.36
CA GLU A 216 14.16 4.27 17.44
C GLU A 216 13.46 3.51 18.58
N ARG A 217 12.58 2.57 18.22
CA ARG A 217 11.91 1.73 19.22
C ARG A 217 12.90 0.82 19.96
N GLU A 218 13.82 0.21 19.24
CA GLU A 218 14.86 -0.63 19.84
C GLU A 218 15.78 0.16 20.78
N GLU A 219 16.15 1.38 20.39
CA GLU A 219 16.91 2.27 21.27
C GLU A 219 16.16 2.65 22.55
N LEU A 220 14.85 2.91 22.45
CA LEU A 220 14.02 3.15 23.64
C LEU A 220 13.97 1.93 24.55
N ILE A 221 13.89 0.71 23.97
CA ILE A 221 13.93 -0.55 24.75
C ILE A 221 15.27 -0.71 25.45
N ARG A 222 16.39 -0.46 24.76
CA ARG A 222 17.75 -0.56 25.34
C ARG A 222 18.01 0.46 26.42
N LYS A 223 17.44 1.65 26.32
CA LYS A 223 17.57 2.72 27.30
C LYS A 223 16.54 2.63 28.41
N PHE A 224 15.61 1.67 28.35
CA PHE A 224 14.55 1.52 29.34
C PHE A 224 15.13 1.11 30.69
N ILE A 225 14.80 1.89 31.71
CA ILE A 225 15.11 1.62 33.12
C ILE A 225 13.79 1.36 33.82
N SER A 226 13.64 0.16 34.39
CA SER A 226 12.45 -0.19 35.16
C SER A 226 12.35 0.73 36.39
N ARG A 227 11.15 1.24 36.64
CA ARG A 227 10.82 2.08 37.81
C ARG A 227 9.58 1.51 38.48
N ASP A 228 9.62 1.43 39.80
CA ASP A 228 8.46 1.01 40.58
C ASP A 228 7.39 2.10 40.54
N TYR A 229 6.16 1.68 40.48
CA TYR A 229 4.99 2.53 40.61
C TYR A 229 3.90 1.83 41.44
N TRP A 230 3.02 2.61 41.99
CA TRP A 230 1.93 2.15 42.84
C TRP A 230 0.60 2.55 42.19
N GLU A 231 -0.35 1.64 42.23
CA GLU A 231 -1.75 1.91 41.90
C GLU A 231 -2.57 1.69 43.16
N VAL A 232 -3.45 2.64 43.49
CA VAL A 232 -4.36 2.51 44.63
C VAL A 232 -5.72 2.10 44.13
N THR A 233 -6.21 0.96 44.63
CA THR A 233 -7.56 0.44 44.36
C THR A 233 -8.35 0.42 45.64
N ALA A 234 -9.66 0.64 45.55
CA ALA A 234 -10.56 0.57 46.70
C ALA A 234 -11.79 -0.29 46.34
N GLU A 235 -12.31 -0.95 47.35
CA GLU A 235 -13.59 -1.61 47.32
C GLU A 235 -14.60 -0.78 48.08
N PHE A 236 -15.69 -0.42 47.43
CA PHE A 236 -16.75 0.42 48.00
C PHE A 236 -17.98 -0.42 48.24
N ILE A 237 -18.54 -0.28 49.43
CA ILE A 237 -19.78 -0.96 49.83
C ILE A 237 -20.91 0.08 49.81
N CYS A 238 -21.99 -0.22 49.12
CA CYS A 238 -23.19 0.60 49.09
C CYS A 238 -24.44 -0.25 49.19
N ALA A 239 -25.62 0.37 49.30
CA ALA A 239 -26.88 -0.35 49.41
C ALA A 239 -27.18 -1.31 48.24
N ALA A 240 -26.66 -1.03 47.06
CA ALA A 240 -26.82 -1.84 45.86
C ALA A 240 -25.80 -2.99 45.69
N GLY A 241 -24.77 -3.04 46.58
CA GLY A 241 -23.73 -4.07 46.52
C GLY A 241 -22.30 -3.48 46.65
N ILE A 242 -21.34 -4.25 46.17
CA ILE A 242 -19.89 -3.91 46.26
C ILE A 242 -19.40 -3.60 44.88
N TYR A 243 -18.57 -2.55 44.74
CA TYR A 243 -17.90 -2.24 43.49
C TYR A 243 -16.43 -1.83 43.74
N GLN A 244 -15.58 -2.04 42.74
CA GLN A 244 -14.19 -1.68 42.77
C GLN A 244 -13.94 -0.35 42.04
N GLY A 245 -13.08 0.48 42.59
CA GLY A 245 -12.61 1.73 42.00
C GLY A 245 -11.10 1.81 41.99
N LYS A 246 -10.58 2.69 41.16
CA LYS A 246 -9.16 3.02 41.07
C LYS A 246 -8.97 4.51 41.34
N TRP A 247 -7.95 4.81 42.10
CA TRP A 247 -7.54 6.20 42.25
C TRP A 247 -6.98 6.76 40.95
N PHE A 248 -7.26 7.99 40.65
CA PHE A 248 -6.63 8.75 39.56
C PHE A 248 -6.39 10.20 39.98
N ASP A 249 -5.38 10.83 39.38
CA ASP A 249 -5.10 12.23 39.57
C ASP A 249 -5.98 13.10 38.67
N PRO A 250 -6.98 13.84 39.19
CA PRO A 250 -7.87 14.66 38.35
C PRO A 250 -7.15 15.86 37.72
N LYS A 251 -5.93 16.19 38.18
CA LYS A 251 -5.11 17.27 37.60
C LYS A 251 -4.16 16.75 36.48
N PHE A 252 -4.10 15.45 36.28
CA PHE A 252 -3.24 14.87 35.25
C PHE A 252 -3.63 15.39 33.88
N LYS A 253 -2.68 16.05 33.20
CA LYS A 253 -2.82 16.45 31.80
C LYS A 253 -1.97 15.53 30.96
N LYS A 254 -2.58 14.83 30.02
CA LYS A 254 -1.87 14.04 29.04
C LYS A 254 -1.02 15.00 28.18
N GLU A 255 0.29 14.90 28.28
CA GLU A 255 1.21 15.68 27.45
C GLU A 255 0.92 15.43 25.96
N SER A 256 1.02 16.46 25.13
CA SER A 256 0.75 16.31 23.69
C SER A 256 1.76 15.34 23.06
N LYS A 257 1.35 14.66 21.99
CA LYS A 257 2.18 13.66 21.27
C LYS A 257 3.46 14.25 20.67
N ASP A 258 3.60 15.56 20.64
CA ASP A 258 4.73 16.27 20.03
C ASP A 258 5.89 16.54 21.01
N THR A 259 5.70 16.33 22.29
CA THR A 259 6.76 16.36 23.29
C THR A 259 7.17 14.95 23.64
N ALA A 260 8.45 14.72 23.95
CA ALA A 260 8.99 13.43 24.39
C ALA A 260 8.39 13.03 25.76
N ALA A 261 7.07 12.84 25.77
CA ALA A 261 6.29 12.50 26.95
C ALA A 261 6.72 11.12 27.45
N ASP A 262 6.95 11.00 28.73
CA ASP A 262 7.23 9.71 29.37
C ASP A 262 6.00 8.79 29.24
N PRO A 263 6.07 7.71 28.43
CA PRO A 263 4.93 6.85 28.16
C PRO A 263 4.42 6.10 29.39
N GLU A 264 5.24 6.09 30.46
CA GLU A 264 4.92 5.44 31.73
C GLU A 264 4.06 6.33 32.64
N LYS A 265 3.99 7.65 32.38
CA LYS A 265 3.11 8.56 33.13
C LYS A 265 1.65 8.32 32.75
N LYS A 266 0.87 7.90 33.73
CA LYS A 266 -0.58 7.71 33.65
C LYS A 266 -1.24 8.37 34.85
N ASP A 267 -2.48 8.74 34.71
CA ASP A 267 -3.28 9.39 35.76
C ASP A 267 -3.50 8.51 36.98
N ASN A 268 -3.42 7.20 36.84
CA ASN A 268 -3.59 6.23 37.93
C ASN A 268 -2.27 5.72 38.54
N ARG A 269 -1.12 6.27 38.14
CA ARG A 269 0.20 5.83 38.64
C ARG A 269 0.82 6.83 39.61
N LEU A 270 1.24 6.34 40.74
CA LEU A 270 2.01 7.06 41.74
C LEU A 270 3.46 6.57 41.73
N TRP A 271 4.40 7.49 41.79
CA TRP A 271 5.84 7.22 41.69
C TRP A 271 6.52 7.23 43.07
N SER A 272 5.72 7.25 44.17
CA SER A 272 6.18 7.25 45.53
C SER A 272 5.28 6.38 46.40
N GLU A 273 5.86 5.40 47.06
CA GLU A 273 5.18 4.56 48.03
C GLU A 273 4.51 5.36 49.12
N ALA A 274 5.20 6.37 49.66
CA ALA A 274 4.67 7.25 50.67
C ALA A 274 3.43 8.02 50.24
N ALA A 275 3.38 8.45 48.96
CA ALA A 275 2.20 9.09 48.39
C ALA A 275 1.01 8.11 48.27
N ALA A 276 1.27 6.88 47.85
CA ALA A 276 0.25 5.84 47.80
C ALA A 276 -0.29 5.49 49.19
N ALA A 277 0.61 5.31 50.16
CA ALA A 277 0.25 5.03 51.55
C ALA A 277 -0.59 6.18 52.16
N SER A 278 -0.25 7.44 51.89
CA SER A 278 -1.00 8.60 52.35
C SER A 278 -2.44 8.60 51.80
N ILE A 279 -2.62 8.27 50.54
CA ILE A 279 -3.97 8.18 49.94
C ILE A 279 -4.77 7.04 50.58
N VAL A 280 -4.17 5.88 50.75
CA VAL A 280 -4.80 4.74 51.43
C VAL A 280 -5.23 5.14 52.86
N ALA A 281 -4.34 5.73 53.64
CA ALA A 281 -4.63 6.16 54.99
C ALA A 281 -5.75 7.23 55.07
N ALA A 282 -5.80 8.12 54.08
CA ALA A 282 -6.84 9.15 54.03
C ALA A 282 -8.23 8.59 53.68
N CYS A 283 -8.28 7.47 52.95
CA CYS A 283 -9.53 6.90 52.46
C CYS A 283 -10.03 5.67 53.25
N HIS A 284 -9.13 5.01 54.01
CA HIS A 284 -9.46 3.79 54.74
C HIS A 284 -10.60 4.04 55.75
N ASP A 285 -11.63 3.20 55.73
CA ASP A 285 -12.81 3.28 56.61
C ASP A 285 -13.54 4.63 56.57
N LYS A 286 -13.47 5.35 55.44
CA LYS A 286 -14.19 6.61 55.25
C LYS A 286 -15.37 6.43 54.29
N SER A 287 -16.39 7.26 54.43
CA SER A 287 -17.50 7.35 53.51
C SER A 287 -17.14 8.23 52.33
N GLY A 288 -17.33 7.72 51.10
CA GLY A 288 -17.19 8.47 49.85
C GLY A 288 -18.55 8.96 49.33
N LYS A 289 -18.50 10.04 48.55
CA LYS A 289 -19.67 10.55 47.82
C LYS A 289 -19.38 10.56 46.34
N VAL A 290 -20.30 10.04 45.54
CA VAL A 290 -20.23 10.15 44.09
C VAL A 290 -20.45 11.60 43.70
N THR A 291 -19.47 12.19 43.02
CA THR A 291 -19.50 13.59 42.57
C THR A 291 -19.84 13.74 41.10
N GLU A 292 -19.57 12.72 40.31
CA GLU A 292 -19.84 12.73 38.87
C GLU A 292 -20.16 11.32 38.37
N GLU A 293 -21.11 11.21 37.46
CA GLU A 293 -21.46 9.97 36.76
C GLU A 293 -21.46 10.23 35.27
N SER A 294 -20.73 9.41 34.50
CA SER A 294 -20.76 9.42 33.03
C SER A 294 -21.11 8.02 32.51
N LYS A 295 -21.96 7.96 31.50
CA LYS A 295 -22.18 6.71 30.76
C LYS A 295 -21.15 6.60 29.67
N PRO A 296 -20.56 5.39 29.46
CA PRO A 296 -19.60 5.14 28.37
C PRO A 296 -20.26 5.23 26.98
#